data_324c69550680f408721885e2390fc345
#
_entry.id   324c69550680f408721885e2390fc345
#
_cell.length_a   1.000
_cell.length_b   1.000
_cell.length_c   1.000
_cell.angle_alpha   90.00
_cell.angle_beta   90.00
_cell.angle_gamma   90.00
#
_symmetry.space_group_name_H-M   'P 1'
#
loop_
_entity.id
_entity.type
_entity.pdbx_description
1 polymer ?
#
loop_
_entity_poly.entity_id
_entity_poly.type
_entity_poly.pdbx_seq_one_letter_code
_entity_poly.pdbx_strand_id
1 'polypeptide(L)'
;MSCSVGIPNTTLTEFAKVIRWYATATDIDDKKKTEERLRNENLVLREEIDRSSMFEEVVGASKPVYQLLKKVEKVAPSGSTVLILGETGTGKELIARALHRRSKRANRPFVRVNCAAIPQSLIASELFGHEKGAFTGALQRRVGRFEAANGGTLFLDEIGELPMETQIALLRVLQEREFERLGSNHPVSVDVRLIAATNRDLPAAVAAGTFRQDLFFRLNVFPISVPSLRERPEDIPLLIEYFVGRYTKEAGKKIRQIGKHTLEQLQGYHWPGNIRELQNVVERAVILSETEIFDVDESWLNAESAGPSQREGLSALNDREVEMIEAALAETHGRISGPSGAAAKLGIPRQTLESKIRRLGIDKYGQKRFAS
;
A
#
# COMPACT_ATOMS: atom_id res chain seq x y z
N MET A 1 -32.63 24.37 -32.73
CA MET A 1 -32.10 25.37 -31.81
C MET A 1 -33.28 25.91 -31.01
N SER A 2 -33.56 25.36 -29.84
CA SER A 2 -34.60 25.84 -28.91
C SER A 2 -33.92 26.36 -27.64
N CYS A 3 -33.75 27.71 -27.59
CA CYS A 3 -33.32 28.38 -26.36
C CYS A 3 -34.51 28.48 -25.40
N SER A 4 -34.44 27.79 -24.28
CA SER A 4 -35.39 28.04 -23.17
C SER A 4 -34.80 29.12 -22.27
N VAL A 5 -35.39 30.32 -22.34
CA VAL A 5 -35.06 31.45 -21.46
C VAL A 5 -35.94 31.31 -20.23
N GLY A 6 -35.38 31.00 -19.09
CA GLY A 6 -36.06 31.07 -17.79
C GLY A 6 -36.12 32.50 -17.30
N ILE A 7 -37.31 33.07 -17.22
CA ILE A 7 -37.57 34.42 -16.64
C ILE A 7 -37.93 34.23 -15.17
N PRO A 8 -37.22 34.84 -14.21
CA PRO A 8 -37.65 34.81 -12.82
C PRO A 8 -38.89 35.71 -12.65
N ASN A 9 -39.95 35.13 -12.06
CA ASN A 9 -41.15 35.90 -11.66
C ASN A 9 -40.78 36.90 -10.54
N THR A 10 -40.67 38.17 -10.90
CA THR A 10 -40.60 39.24 -9.92
C THR A 10 -41.88 40.04 -9.97
N THR A 11 -42.63 40.04 -8.88
CA THR A 11 -43.81 40.91 -8.66
C THR A 11 -43.40 42.37 -8.70
N LEU A 12 -43.92 43.09 -9.67
CA LEU A 12 -43.74 44.53 -9.83
C LEU A 12 -44.53 45.28 -8.74
N THR A 13 -43.83 45.95 -7.84
CA THR A 13 -44.41 47.08 -7.10
C THR A 13 -44.18 48.35 -7.93
N GLU A 14 -45.26 49.10 -8.16
CA GLU A 14 -45.28 50.38 -8.87
C GLU A 14 -44.29 51.38 -8.25
N PHE A 15 -43.53 52.04 -9.10
CA PHE A 15 -42.57 53.11 -8.84
C PHE A 15 -41.05 52.75 -8.92
N ALA A 16 -40.64 51.90 -9.84
CA ALA A 16 -39.22 51.86 -10.21
C ALA A 16 -39.04 51.89 -11.74
N LYS A 17 -38.51 53.00 -12.28
CA LYS A 17 -38.13 53.09 -13.68
C LYS A 17 -36.86 52.25 -13.90
N VAL A 18 -36.99 51.07 -14.54
CA VAL A 18 -35.86 50.20 -14.88
C VAL A 18 -35.04 50.92 -15.94
N ILE A 19 -33.79 51.28 -15.62
CA ILE A 19 -32.90 52.07 -16.51
C ILE A 19 -32.08 51.13 -17.42
N ARG A 20 -31.81 49.88 -17.03
CA ARG A 20 -31.07 48.88 -17.84
C ARG A 20 -31.40 47.47 -17.43
N TRP A 21 -31.51 46.58 -18.43
CA TRP A 21 -31.56 45.14 -18.25
C TRP A 21 -30.20 44.54 -18.64
N TYR A 22 -29.67 43.67 -17.79
CA TYR A 22 -28.51 42.85 -18.11
C TYR A 22 -28.99 41.40 -18.16
N ALA A 23 -28.88 40.76 -19.31
CA ALA A 23 -29.12 39.33 -19.46
C ALA A 23 -27.77 38.63 -19.68
N THR A 24 -27.43 37.67 -18.84
CA THR A 24 -26.31 36.78 -19.05
C THR A 24 -26.84 35.46 -19.59
N ALA A 25 -26.61 35.17 -20.86
CA ALA A 25 -26.92 33.88 -21.46
C ALA A 25 -25.68 32.99 -21.31
N THR A 26 -25.78 31.92 -20.54
CA THR A 26 -24.74 30.87 -20.46
C THR A 26 -25.18 29.73 -21.37
N ASP A 27 -24.36 29.35 -22.32
CA ASP A 27 -24.62 28.20 -23.18
C ASP A 27 -24.53 26.91 -22.34
N ILE A 28 -25.71 26.35 -22.03
CA ILE A 28 -25.82 25.14 -21.21
C ILE A 28 -25.53 23.87 -22.07
N ASP A 29 -25.65 23.96 -23.39
CA ASP A 29 -25.41 22.82 -24.29
C ASP A 29 -23.93 22.44 -24.36
N ASP A 30 -23.03 23.41 -24.36
CA ASP A 30 -21.59 23.13 -24.31
C ASP A 30 -21.15 22.56 -22.97
N LYS A 31 -21.75 23.01 -21.87
CA LYS A 31 -21.50 22.44 -20.55
C LYS A 31 -21.99 21.01 -20.42
N LYS A 32 -23.20 20.70 -20.93
CA LYS A 32 -23.72 19.34 -20.97
C LYS A 32 -22.90 18.40 -21.85
N LYS A 33 -22.50 18.86 -23.04
CA LYS A 33 -21.61 18.07 -23.90
C LYS A 33 -20.27 17.79 -23.28
N THR A 34 -19.70 18.76 -22.56
CA THR A 34 -18.44 18.58 -21.84
C THR A 34 -18.59 17.61 -20.65
N GLU A 35 -19.70 17.71 -19.91
CA GLU A 35 -20.00 16.76 -18.82
C GLU A 35 -20.24 15.34 -19.35
N GLU A 36 -20.97 15.17 -20.46
CA GLU A 36 -21.17 13.87 -21.11
C GLU A 36 -19.86 13.29 -21.67
N ARG A 37 -19.02 14.12 -22.27
CA ARG A 37 -17.70 13.71 -22.74
C ARG A 37 -16.81 13.26 -21.58
N LEU A 38 -16.69 14.03 -20.51
CA LEU A 38 -15.97 13.66 -19.31
C LEU A 38 -16.52 12.41 -18.64
N ARG A 39 -17.83 12.23 -18.67
CA ARG A 39 -18.49 11.03 -18.15
C ARG A 39 -18.14 9.79 -19.00
N ASN A 40 -18.14 9.94 -20.32
CA ASN A 40 -17.76 8.86 -21.25
C ASN A 40 -16.26 8.56 -21.16
N GLU A 41 -15.39 9.55 -21.10
CA GLU A 41 -13.95 9.36 -20.89
C GLU A 41 -13.67 8.66 -19.53
N ASN A 42 -14.40 9.03 -18.46
CA ASN A 42 -14.33 8.33 -17.19
C ASN A 42 -14.84 6.88 -17.26
N LEU A 43 -15.88 6.61 -18.05
CA LEU A 43 -16.37 5.25 -18.26
C LEU A 43 -15.34 4.41 -19.02
N VAL A 44 -14.75 4.94 -20.09
CA VAL A 44 -13.69 4.25 -20.85
C VAL A 44 -12.45 3.99 -20.00
N LEU A 45 -11.99 5.00 -19.23
CA LEU A 45 -10.88 4.83 -18.30
C LEU A 45 -11.20 3.80 -17.20
N ARG A 46 -12.43 3.74 -16.72
CA ARG A 46 -12.87 2.70 -15.77
C ARG A 46 -12.89 1.33 -16.42
N GLU A 47 -13.38 1.21 -17.66
CA GLU A 47 -13.36 -0.06 -18.41
C GLU A 47 -11.93 -0.51 -18.72
N GLU A 48 -11.01 0.40 -19.01
CA GLU A 48 -9.57 0.09 -19.17
C GLU A 48 -8.93 -0.33 -17.85
N ILE A 49 -9.24 0.35 -16.74
CA ILE A 49 -8.82 -0.05 -15.40
C ILE A 49 -9.43 -1.40 -15.04
N ASP A 50 -10.70 -1.64 -15.33
CA ASP A 50 -11.38 -2.91 -15.10
C ASP A 50 -10.83 -4.03 -15.99
N ARG A 51 -10.50 -3.78 -17.25
CA ARG A 51 -9.81 -4.75 -18.11
C ARG A 51 -8.40 -5.06 -17.65
N SER A 52 -7.64 -4.07 -17.19
CA SER A 52 -6.33 -4.31 -16.55
C SER A 52 -6.49 -5.05 -15.22
N SER A 53 -7.62 -4.89 -14.54
CA SER A 53 -7.96 -5.55 -13.26
C SER A 53 -8.67 -6.90 -13.43
N MET A 54 -9.02 -7.33 -14.66
CA MET A 54 -9.49 -8.72 -14.93
C MET A 54 -8.43 -9.78 -14.55
N PHE A 55 -7.17 -9.37 -14.37
CA PHE A 55 -6.08 -10.23 -13.86
C PHE A 55 -5.99 -10.27 -12.31
N GLU A 56 -6.88 -9.57 -11.61
CA GLU A 56 -6.89 -9.53 -10.12
C GLU A 56 -8.00 -10.40 -9.51
N GLU A 57 -8.30 -11.55 -10.10
CA GLU A 57 -9.14 -12.55 -9.44
C GLU A 57 -8.38 -13.18 -8.27
N VAL A 58 -9.12 -13.44 -7.18
CA VAL A 58 -8.58 -14.19 -6.04
C VAL A 58 -8.39 -15.65 -6.49
N VAL A 59 -7.15 -15.98 -6.83
CA VAL A 59 -6.77 -17.32 -7.26
C VAL A 59 -6.57 -18.21 -6.03
N GLY A 60 -7.29 -19.33 -5.98
CA GLY A 60 -7.20 -20.34 -4.93
C GLY A 60 -8.45 -21.19 -4.87
N ALA A 61 -8.26 -22.49 -4.59
CA ALA A 61 -9.32 -23.48 -4.46
C ALA A 61 -9.32 -24.15 -3.08
N SER A 62 -8.38 -23.82 -2.22
CA SER A 62 -8.23 -24.38 -0.88
C SER A 62 -9.42 -24.06 0.03
N LYS A 63 -9.65 -24.90 1.02
CA LYS A 63 -10.72 -24.74 2.02
C LYS A 63 -10.64 -23.39 2.76
N PRO A 64 -9.45 -22.89 3.17
CA PRO A 64 -9.33 -21.56 3.80
C PRO A 64 -9.77 -20.42 2.88
N VAL A 65 -9.37 -20.44 1.59
CA VAL A 65 -9.79 -19.42 0.61
C VAL A 65 -11.29 -19.49 0.34
N TYR A 66 -11.85 -20.67 0.20
CA TYR A 66 -13.29 -20.83 0.04
C TYR A 66 -14.10 -20.25 1.21
N GLN A 67 -13.65 -20.50 2.46
CA GLN A 67 -14.27 -19.93 3.66
C GLN A 67 -14.15 -18.40 3.70
N LEU A 68 -13.00 -17.88 3.31
CA LEU A 68 -12.75 -16.44 3.17
C LEU A 68 -13.74 -15.83 2.18
N LEU A 69 -13.86 -16.38 0.97
CA LEU A 69 -14.76 -15.88 -0.08
C LEU A 69 -16.23 -15.94 0.36
N LYS A 70 -16.65 -16.95 1.08
CA LYS A 70 -18.00 -17.01 1.69
C LYS A 70 -18.26 -15.86 2.67
N LYS A 71 -17.26 -15.51 3.50
CA LYS A 71 -17.39 -14.32 4.39
C LYS A 71 -17.50 -13.04 3.59
N VAL A 72 -16.69 -12.90 2.52
CA VAL A 72 -16.74 -11.76 1.61
C VAL A 72 -18.13 -11.62 0.98
N GLU A 73 -18.70 -12.70 0.42
CA GLU A 73 -20.04 -12.70 -0.17
C GLU A 73 -21.13 -12.29 0.82
N LYS A 74 -21.03 -12.76 2.05
CA LYS A 74 -22.02 -12.46 3.10
C LYS A 74 -21.98 -10.99 3.53
N VAL A 75 -20.80 -10.39 3.66
CA VAL A 75 -20.65 -9.02 4.17
C VAL A 75 -20.63 -7.95 3.07
N ALA A 76 -20.33 -8.30 1.83
CA ALA A 76 -20.21 -7.34 0.74
C ALA A 76 -21.49 -6.49 0.53
N PRO A 77 -22.73 -7.05 0.55
CA PRO A 77 -23.94 -6.26 0.38
C PRO A 77 -24.26 -5.33 1.56
N SER A 78 -23.66 -5.57 2.74
CA SER A 78 -23.85 -4.71 3.90
C SER A 78 -23.05 -3.41 3.76
N GLY A 79 -23.49 -2.35 4.44
CA GLY A 79 -22.70 -1.11 4.55
C GLY A 79 -21.69 -1.14 5.69
N SER A 80 -21.51 -2.26 6.38
CA SER A 80 -20.67 -2.39 7.57
C SER A 80 -19.20 -2.16 7.26
N THR A 81 -18.49 -1.64 8.26
CA THR A 81 -17.02 -1.57 8.26
C THR A 81 -16.45 -2.97 8.26
N VAL A 82 -15.43 -3.21 7.45
CA VAL A 82 -14.72 -4.50 7.38
C VAL A 82 -13.26 -4.27 7.73
N LEU A 83 -12.74 -5.10 8.65
CA LEU A 83 -11.33 -5.12 9.01
C LEU A 83 -10.68 -6.38 8.43
N ILE A 84 -9.74 -6.20 7.50
CA ILE A 84 -9.02 -7.28 6.85
C ILE A 84 -7.68 -7.47 7.58
N LEU A 85 -7.50 -8.64 8.15
CA LEU A 85 -6.29 -9.04 8.88
C LEU A 85 -5.50 -10.05 8.05
N GLY A 86 -4.19 -9.95 8.07
CA GLY A 86 -3.32 -10.91 7.39
C GLY A 86 -1.93 -10.36 7.14
N GLU A 87 -0.99 -11.26 6.95
CA GLU A 87 0.42 -10.92 6.70
C GLU A 87 0.60 -10.07 5.43
N THR A 88 1.76 -9.43 5.36
CA THR A 88 2.14 -8.70 4.14
C THR A 88 2.22 -9.65 2.95
N GLY A 89 1.71 -9.21 1.79
CA GLY A 89 1.76 -10.01 0.56
C GLY A 89 0.70 -11.10 0.42
N THR A 90 -0.27 -11.24 1.35
CA THR A 90 -1.35 -12.23 1.30
C THR A 90 -2.47 -11.89 0.32
N GLY A 91 -2.52 -10.64 -0.19
CA GLY A 91 -3.55 -10.18 -1.12
C GLY A 91 -4.72 -9.45 -0.46
N LYS A 92 -4.53 -8.78 0.70
CA LYS A 92 -5.57 -8.00 1.40
C LYS A 92 -6.29 -7.00 0.48
N GLU A 93 -5.58 -6.35 -0.44
CA GLU A 93 -6.15 -5.40 -1.39
C GLU A 93 -7.14 -6.10 -2.36
N LEU A 94 -6.85 -7.32 -2.83
CA LEU A 94 -7.76 -8.09 -3.69
C LEU A 94 -9.08 -8.39 -2.99
N ILE A 95 -9.02 -8.71 -1.70
CA ILE A 95 -10.21 -8.93 -0.87
C ILE A 95 -11.01 -7.64 -0.70
N ALA A 96 -10.35 -6.50 -0.49
CA ALA A 96 -11.02 -5.20 -0.41
C ALA A 96 -11.73 -4.85 -1.73
N ARG A 97 -11.10 -5.08 -2.88
CA ARG A 97 -11.72 -4.90 -4.19
C ARG A 97 -12.90 -5.84 -4.41
N ALA A 98 -12.77 -7.13 -4.03
CA ALA A 98 -13.85 -8.10 -4.12
C ALA A 98 -15.06 -7.68 -3.26
N LEU A 99 -14.83 -7.15 -2.05
CA LEU A 99 -15.88 -6.60 -1.17
C LEU A 99 -16.61 -5.41 -1.84
N HIS A 100 -15.85 -4.49 -2.45
CA HIS A 100 -16.43 -3.35 -3.14
C HIS A 100 -17.25 -3.77 -4.35
N ARG A 101 -16.68 -4.61 -5.26
CA ARG A 101 -17.36 -5.08 -6.49
C ARG A 101 -18.66 -5.83 -6.22
N ARG A 102 -18.75 -6.56 -5.10
CA ARG A 102 -19.97 -7.30 -4.69
C ARG A 102 -20.89 -6.50 -3.78
N SER A 103 -20.61 -5.21 -3.55
CA SER A 103 -21.41 -4.33 -2.70
C SER A 103 -22.48 -3.56 -3.49
N LYS A 104 -23.42 -2.94 -2.77
CA LYS A 104 -24.38 -1.99 -3.36
C LYS A 104 -23.72 -0.73 -3.94
N ARG A 105 -22.41 -0.54 -3.68
CA ARG A 105 -21.61 0.60 -4.15
C ARG A 105 -20.62 0.20 -5.27
N ALA A 106 -20.80 -0.93 -5.94
CA ALA A 106 -19.90 -1.46 -6.96
C ALA A 106 -19.59 -0.44 -8.10
N ASN A 107 -20.60 0.38 -8.47
CA ASN A 107 -20.49 1.42 -9.50
C ASN A 107 -20.11 2.80 -8.93
N ARG A 108 -19.72 2.87 -7.68
CA ARG A 108 -19.30 4.11 -7.00
C ARG A 108 -17.78 4.15 -6.85
N PRO A 109 -17.19 5.31 -6.50
CA PRO A 109 -15.75 5.41 -6.31
C PRO A 109 -15.19 4.38 -5.31
N PHE A 110 -14.07 3.76 -5.69
CA PHE A 110 -13.22 2.97 -4.80
C PHE A 110 -11.89 3.70 -4.62
N VAL A 111 -11.75 4.39 -3.49
CA VAL A 111 -10.54 5.14 -3.19
C VAL A 111 -9.66 4.32 -2.27
N ARG A 112 -8.40 4.11 -2.65
CA ARG A 112 -7.41 3.38 -1.85
C ARG A 112 -6.35 4.31 -1.29
N VAL A 113 -5.94 4.04 -0.07
CA VAL A 113 -4.86 4.74 0.62
C VAL A 113 -4.00 3.71 1.33
N ASN A 114 -2.71 3.72 1.07
CA ASN A 114 -1.74 2.97 1.87
C ASN A 114 -1.16 3.92 2.92
N CYS A 115 -1.53 3.71 4.19
CA CYS A 115 -1.14 4.60 5.29
C CYS A 115 0.37 4.54 5.58
N ALA A 116 1.02 3.41 5.33
CA ALA A 116 2.46 3.25 5.52
C ALA A 116 3.31 3.97 4.45
N ALA A 117 2.73 4.20 3.25
CA ALA A 117 3.44 4.85 2.15
C ALA A 117 3.43 6.39 2.24
N ILE A 118 2.63 6.97 3.14
CA ILE A 118 2.48 8.40 3.29
C ILE A 118 3.26 8.86 4.54
N PRO A 119 4.11 9.90 4.46
CA PRO A 119 4.75 10.47 5.64
C PRO A 119 3.73 10.83 6.72
N GLN A 120 4.03 10.53 7.99
CA GLN A 120 3.12 10.75 9.11
C GLN A 120 2.60 12.19 9.21
N SER A 121 3.43 13.18 8.89
CA SER A 121 3.07 14.61 8.87
C SER A 121 2.06 14.98 7.79
N LEU A 122 1.92 14.17 6.73
CA LEU A 122 1.04 14.45 5.59
C LEU A 122 -0.23 13.60 5.58
N ILE A 123 -0.30 12.52 6.39
CA ILE A 123 -1.40 11.56 6.32
C ILE A 123 -2.75 12.20 6.65
N ALA A 124 -2.82 13.09 7.63
CA ALA A 124 -4.05 13.81 7.96
C ALA A 124 -4.50 14.70 6.81
N SER A 125 -3.58 15.42 6.17
CA SER A 125 -3.86 16.26 4.99
C SER A 125 -4.33 15.44 3.78
N GLU A 126 -3.76 14.26 3.55
CA GLU A 126 -4.19 13.37 2.47
C GLU A 126 -5.59 12.80 2.75
N LEU A 127 -5.89 12.38 3.98
CA LEU A 127 -7.18 11.77 4.33
C LEU A 127 -8.32 12.81 4.36
N PHE A 128 -8.12 13.94 5.04
CA PHE A 128 -9.17 14.92 5.32
C PHE A 128 -9.12 16.14 4.41
N GLY A 129 -7.99 16.36 3.70
CA GLY A 129 -7.78 17.57 2.92
C GLY A 129 -7.37 18.76 3.77
N HIS A 130 -7.08 19.88 3.11
CA HIS A 130 -6.69 21.11 3.79
C HIS A 130 -7.18 22.35 3.03
N GLU A 131 -7.41 23.42 3.75
CA GLU A 131 -7.63 24.75 3.20
C GLU A 131 -6.30 25.47 2.91
N LYS A 132 -6.36 26.49 2.07
CA LYS A 132 -5.18 27.34 1.81
C LYS A 132 -4.70 27.97 3.12
N GLY A 133 -3.39 27.86 3.39
CA GLY A 133 -2.77 28.43 4.60
C GLY A 133 -2.86 27.53 5.84
N ALA A 134 -3.36 26.30 5.76
CA ALA A 134 -3.47 25.38 6.89
C ALA A 134 -2.13 25.01 7.52
N PHE A 135 -1.05 25.00 6.75
CA PHE A 135 0.34 24.79 7.19
C PHE A 135 1.32 25.43 6.23
N THR A 136 2.59 25.51 6.61
CA THR A 136 3.68 26.03 5.75
C THR A 136 3.80 25.18 4.49
N GLY A 137 3.42 25.74 3.33
CA GLY A 137 3.37 25.03 2.04
C GLY A 137 1.97 24.72 1.51
N ALA A 138 0.89 24.99 2.27
CA ALA A 138 -0.50 24.87 1.82
C ALA A 138 -0.89 26.06 0.92
N LEU A 139 -0.36 26.10 -0.30
CA LEU A 139 -0.60 27.20 -1.25
C LEU A 139 -2.02 27.22 -1.80
N GLN A 140 -2.68 26.08 -1.87
CA GLN A 140 -4.02 25.91 -2.43
C GLN A 140 -4.82 24.95 -1.56
N ARG A 141 -6.17 25.04 -1.64
CA ARG A 141 -7.07 24.06 -1.05
C ARG A 141 -6.91 22.70 -1.74
N ARG A 142 -6.89 21.61 -0.97
CA ARG A 142 -6.86 20.24 -1.51
C ARG A 142 -7.97 19.38 -0.90
N VAL A 143 -8.67 18.66 -1.77
CA VAL A 143 -9.72 17.71 -1.41
C VAL A 143 -9.09 16.45 -0.83
N GLY A 144 -9.59 15.96 0.32
CA GLY A 144 -9.12 14.76 0.98
C GLY A 144 -9.71 13.47 0.39
N ARG A 145 -9.16 12.32 0.81
CA ARG A 145 -9.59 11.00 0.34
C ARG A 145 -11.01 10.65 0.80
N PHE A 146 -11.43 11.11 1.98
CA PHE A 146 -12.80 10.91 2.45
C PHE A 146 -13.80 11.61 1.56
N GLU A 147 -13.54 12.85 1.17
CA GLU A 147 -14.40 13.61 0.27
C GLU A 147 -14.41 12.99 -1.14
N ALA A 148 -13.24 12.54 -1.64
CA ALA A 148 -13.13 11.86 -2.93
C ALA A 148 -13.86 10.50 -2.96
N ALA A 149 -14.01 9.83 -1.81
CA ALA A 149 -14.71 8.57 -1.66
C ALA A 149 -16.21 8.72 -1.38
N ASN A 150 -16.74 9.95 -1.35
CA ASN A 150 -18.13 10.21 -0.97
C ASN A 150 -19.12 9.44 -1.87
N GLY A 151 -20.11 8.80 -1.25
CA GLY A 151 -21.04 7.88 -1.89
C GLY A 151 -20.45 6.50 -2.25
N GLY A 152 -19.13 6.30 -2.06
CA GLY A 152 -18.37 5.13 -2.46
C GLY A 152 -17.78 4.33 -1.30
N THR A 153 -16.57 3.82 -1.53
CA THR A 153 -15.81 3.02 -0.57
C THR A 153 -14.39 3.57 -0.42
N LEU A 154 -13.94 3.76 0.81
CA LEU A 154 -12.56 4.07 1.14
C LEU A 154 -11.87 2.82 1.68
N PHE A 155 -10.77 2.44 1.08
CA PHE A 155 -9.91 1.37 1.55
C PHE A 155 -8.64 1.95 2.16
N LEU A 156 -8.44 1.71 3.46
CA LEU A 156 -7.26 2.10 4.22
C LEU A 156 -6.39 0.86 4.44
N ASP A 157 -5.28 0.77 3.72
CA ASP A 157 -4.29 -0.29 3.92
C ASP A 157 -3.27 0.13 4.98
N GLU A 158 -2.79 -0.83 5.76
CA GLU A 158 -1.88 -0.67 6.89
C GLU A 158 -2.37 0.38 7.90
N ILE A 159 -3.65 0.23 8.34
CA ILE A 159 -4.33 1.15 9.27
C ILE A 159 -3.59 1.27 10.62
N GLY A 160 -2.84 0.24 11.02
CA GLY A 160 -2.04 0.23 12.24
C GLY A 160 -0.85 1.20 12.23
N GLU A 161 -0.54 1.84 11.07
CA GLU A 161 0.54 2.83 10.94
C GLU A 161 0.08 4.27 11.18
N LEU A 162 -1.23 4.49 11.42
CA LEU A 162 -1.76 5.84 11.62
C LEU A 162 -1.25 6.47 12.92
N PRO A 163 -0.79 7.74 12.88
CA PRO A 163 -0.49 8.52 14.08
C PRO A 163 -1.72 8.72 14.96
N MET A 164 -1.52 8.88 16.28
CA MET A 164 -2.61 9.03 17.26
C MET A 164 -3.59 10.15 16.93
N GLU A 165 -3.10 11.30 16.47
CA GLU A 165 -3.95 12.44 16.07
C GLU A 165 -4.88 12.08 14.91
N THR A 166 -4.35 11.35 13.92
CA THR A 166 -5.13 10.87 12.78
C THR A 166 -6.15 9.81 13.19
N GLN A 167 -5.81 8.95 14.16
CA GLN A 167 -6.75 7.97 14.72
C GLN A 167 -7.96 8.65 15.39
N ILE A 168 -7.74 9.77 16.11
CA ILE A 168 -8.82 10.57 16.73
C ILE A 168 -9.73 11.15 15.64
N ALA A 169 -9.16 11.76 14.61
CA ALA A 169 -9.94 12.33 13.51
C ALA A 169 -10.74 11.24 12.77
N LEU A 170 -10.12 10.08 12.49
CA LEU A 170 -10.78 8.94 11.86
C LEU A 170 -11.97 8.43 12.69
N LEU A 171 -11.81 8.33 14.02
CA LEU A 171 -12.88 7.91 14.91
C LEU A 171 -14.10 8.83 14.79
N ARG A 172 -13.90 10.16 14.77
CA ARG A 172 -14.97 11.15 14.59
C ARG A 172 -15.72 10.91 13.28
N VAL A 173 -14.99 10.75 12.16
CA VAL A 173 -15.62 10.46 10.86
C VAL A 173 -16.49 9.20 10.89
N LEU A 174 -16.02 8.15 11.58
CA LEU A 174 -16.74 6.88 11.68
C LEU A 174 -17.98 6.97 12.58
N GLN A 175 -18.01 7.91 13.54
CA GLN A 175 -19.14 8.11 14.46
C GLN A 175 -20.15 9.10 13.91
N GLU A 176 -19.71 10.25 13.43
CA GLU A 176 -20.50 11.42 13.09
C GLU A 176 -20.79 11.52 11.59
N ARG A 177 -20.03 10.79 10.75
CA ARG A 177 -20.06 10.86 9.28
C ARG A 177 -19.73 12.25 8.73
N GLU A 178 -18.95 12.99 9.48
CA GLU A 178 -18.45 14.30 9.10
C GLU A 178 -17.03 14.52 9.62
N PHE A 179 -16.31 15.44 9.02
CA PHE A 179 -14.96 15.83 9.42
C PHE A 179 -14.71 17.29 9.06
N GLU A 180 -13.65 17.86 9.63
CA GLU A 180 -13.16 19.17 9.28
C GLU A 180 -11.87 19.06 8.48
N ARG A 181 -11.69 19.89 7.44
CA ARG A 181 -10.41 19.99 6.75
C ARG A 181 -9.38 20.66 7.64
N LEU A 182 -8.09 20.32 7.45
CA LEU A 182 -7.03 21.02 8.17
C LEU A 182 -7.10 22.53 7.87
N GLY A 183 -7.06 23.33 8.93
CA GLY A 183 -7.18 24.79 8.83
C GLY A 183 -8.59 25.32 8.63
N SER A 184 -9.62 24.49 8.83
CA SER A 184 -11.04 24.88 8.76
C SER A 184 -11.83 24.29 9.91
N ASN A 185 -12.82 25.06 10.41
CA ASN A 185 -13.80 24.59 11.39
C ASN A 185 -15.17 24.28 10.73
N HIS A 186 -15.20 24.20 9.39
CA HIS A 186 -16.45 23.87 8.68
C HIS A 186 -16.57 22.35 8.51
N PRO A 187 -17.61 21.72 9.06
CA PRO A 187 -17.84 20.29 8.92
C PRO A 187 -18.17 19.93 7.46
N VAL A 188 -17.61 18.84 7.01
CA VAL A 188 -17.87 18.22 5.70
C VAL A 188 -18.52 16.87 5.93
N SER A 189 -19.79 16.74 5.58
CA SER A 189 -20.52 15.48 5.70
C SER A 189 -20.17 14.53 4.56
N VAL A 190 -20.00 13.24 4.89
CA VAL A 190 -19.64 12.20 3.92
C VAL A 190 -20.36 10.87 4.21
N ASP A 191 -20.78 10.22 3.13
CA ASP A 191 -21.31 8.86 3.17
C ASP A 191 -20.30 7.89 2.54
N VAL A 192 -19.40 7.36 3.35
CA VAL A 192 -18.31 6.48 2.91
C VAL A 192 -18.41 5.14 3.61
N ARG A 193 -18.36 4.04 2.85
CA ARG A 193 -18.10 2.72 3.40
C ARG A 193 -16.61 2.56 3.64
N LEU A 194 -16.20 2.21 4.87
CA LEU A 194 -14.81 1.96 5.20
C LEU A 194 -14.48 0.47 5.12
N ILE A 195 -13.37 0.16 4.47
CA ILE A 195 -12.66 -1.12 4.55
C ILE A 195 -11.25 -0.80 5.03
N ALA A 196 -10.81 -1.42 6.12
CA ALA A 196 -9.47 -1.23 6.67
C ALA A 196 -8.68 -2.54 6.58
N ALA A 197 -7.37 -2.48 6.37
CA ALA A 197 -6.50 -3.64 6.37
C ALA A 197 -5.23 -3.39 7.21
N THR A 198 -4.69 -4.42 7.81
CA THR A 198 -3.43 -4.37 8.53
C THR A 198 -2.77 -5.75 8.64
N ASN A 199 -1.46 -5.76 8.76
CA ASN A 199 -0.65 -6.91 9.13
C ASN A 199 -0.28 -6.91 10.63
N ARG A 200 -0.54 -5.80 11.34
CA ARG A 200 -0.23 -5.64 12.77
C ARG A 200 -1.28 -6.31 13.65
N ASP A 201 -0.83 -6.79 14.81
CA ASP A 201 -1.70 -7.19 15.91
C ASP A 201 -2.25 -5.93 16.60
N LEU A 202 -3.47 -5.53 16.21
CA LEU A 202 -4.11 -4.33 16.78
C LEU A 202 -4.42 -4.49 18.28
N PRO A 203 -4.89 -5.63 18.81
CA PRO A 203 -4.98 -5.86 20.25
C PRO A 203 -3.67 -5.60 21.00
N ALA A 204 -2.54 -6.09 20.50
CA ALA A 204 -1.23 -5.82 21.08
C ALA A 204 -0.85 -4.33 20.98
N ALA A 205 -1.18 -3.67 19.85
CA ALA A 205 -0.96 -2.24 19.67
C ALA A 205 -1.82 -1.39 20.62
N VAL A 206 -3.04 -1.80 20.92
CA VAL A 206 -3.91 -1.18 21.94
C VAL A 206 -3.29 -1.32 23.33
N ALA A 207 -2.83 -2.52 23.68
CA ALA A 207 -2.17 -2.75 24.97
C ALA A 207 -0.90 -1.92 25.13
N ALA A 208 -0.14 -1.72 24.05
CA ALA A 208 1.06 -0.87 24.00
C ALA A 208 0.75 0.65 23.96
N GLY A 209 -0.53 1.06 23.85
CA GLY A 209 -0.92 2.46 23.77
C GLY A 209 -0.61 3.13 22.43
N THR A 210 -0.24 2.38 21.38
CA THR A 210 0.07 2.91 20.04
C THR A 210 -1.15 2.92 19.12
N PHE A 211 -2.24 2.25 19.50
CA PHE A 211 -3.52 2.27 18.81
C PHE A 211 -4.65 2.48 19.80
N ARG A 212 -5.65 3.29 19.44
CA ARG A 212 -6.78 3.60 20.33
C ARG A 212 -7.77 2.45 20.41
N GLN A 213 -8.20 2.11 21.60
CA GLN A 213 -9.17 1.05 21.86
C GLN A 213 -10.55 1.35 21.25
N ASP A 214 -11.01 2.61 21.33
CA ASP A 214 -12.30 3.04 20.79
C ASP A 214 -12.34 2.92 19.26
N LEU A 215 -11.26 3.31 18.58
CA LEU A 215 -11.12 3.13 17.14
C LEU A 215 -11.08 1.65 16.75
N PHE A 216 -10.34 0.83 17.52
CA PHE A 216 -10.28 -0.61 17.26
C PHE A 216 -11.68 -1.24 17.25
N PHE A 217 -12.52 -0.96 18.26
CA PHE A 217 -13.88 -1.50 18.29
C PHE A 217 -14.74 -0.98 17.15
N ARG A 218 -14.55 0.25 16.69
CA ARG A 218 -15.30 0.82 15.56
C ARG A 218 -14.88 0.24 14.22
N LEU A 219 -13.61 -0.19 14.08
CA LEU A 219 -13.10 -0.87 12.89
C LEU A 219 -13.42 -2.37 12.89
N ASN A 220 -13.34 -3.02 14.03
CA ASN A 220 -13.49 -4.47 14.20
C ASN A 220 -14.96 -4.93 14.25
N VAL A 221 -15.80 -4.37 13.35
CA VAL A 221 -17.22 -4.76 13.24
C VAL A 221 -17.35 -6.10 12.52
N PHE A 222 -16.64 -6.27 11.41
CA PHE A 222 -16.60 -7.53 10.68
C PHE A 222 -15.16 -7.88 10.31
N PRO A 223 -14.46 -8.67 11.14
CA PRO A 223 -13.09 -9.08 10.85
C PRO A 223 -13.05 -10.19 9.81
N ILE A 224 -12.13 -10.05 8.85
CA ILE A 224 -11.81 -11.04 7.84
C ILE A 224 -10.31 -11.35 7.91
N SER A 225 -9.95 -12.56 8.29
CA SER A 225 -8.55 -13.01 8.26
C SER A 225 -8.24 -13.63 6.91
N VAL A 226 -7.19 -13.13 6.26
CA VAL A 226 -6.67 -13.66 5.00
C VAL A 226 -5.58 -14.67 5.35
N PRO A 227 -5.70 -15.93 4.94
CA PRO A 227 -4.72 -16.96 5.29
C PRO A 227 -3.38 -16.68 4.61
N SER A 228 -2.30 -16.97 5.32
CA SER A 228 -0.95 -16.97 4.76
C SER A 228 -0.79 -18.06 3.70
N LEU A 229 0.21 -17.94 2.84
CA LEU A 229 0.41 -18.92 1.75
C LEU A 229 0.78 -20.32 2.29
N ARG A 230 1.53 -20.38 3.40
CA ARG A 230 1.87 -21.64 4.10
C ARG A 230 0.67 -22.37 4.71
N GLU A 231 -0.46 -21.67 4.96
CA GLU A 231 -1.72 -22.27 5.43
C GLU A 231 -2.59 -22.82 4.29
N ARG A 232 -2.15 -22.60 3.04
CA ARG A 232 -2.84 -23.05 1.82
C ARG A 232 -1.85 -23.56 0.75
N PRO A 233 -0.98 -24.51 1.06
CA PRO A 233 0.02 -25.03 0.11
C PRO A 233 -0.61 -25.65 -1.13
N GLU A 234 -1.87 -26.10 -1.03
CA GLU A 234 -2.67 -26.64 -2.12
C GLU A 234 -2.94 -25.60 -3.25
N ASP A 235 -2.90 -24.31 -2.94
CA ASP A 235 -3.11 -23.24 -3.92
C ASP A 235 -1.83 -22.86 -4.66
N ILE A 236 -0.64 -23.26 -4.17
CA ILE A 236 0.64 -22.88 -4.76
C ILE A 236 0.77 -23.32 -6.23
N PRO A 237 0.43 -24.55 -6.62
CA PRO A 237 0.49 -24.96 -8.03
C PRO A 237 -0.37 -24.08 -8.93
N LEU A 238 -1.61 -23.81 -8.51
CA LEU A 238 -2.56 -22.99 -9.25
C LEU A 238 -2.06 -21.53 -9.40
N LEU A 239 -1.47 -20.98 -8.34
CA LEU A 239 -0.85 -19.65 -8.36
C LEU A 239 0.35 -19.59 -9.30
N ILE A 240 1.20 -20.63 -9.29
CA ILE A 240 2.36 -20.72 -10.20
C ILE A 240 1.87 -20.77 -11.66
N GLU A 241 0.92 -21.63 -11.99
CA GLU A 241 0.34 -21.71 -13.32
C GLU A 241 -0.22 -20.37 -13.78
N TYR A 242 -0.95 -19.70 -12.91
CA TYR A 242 -1.51 -18.38 -13.17
C TYR A 242 -0.41 -17.34 -13.47
N PHE A 243 0.62 -17.25 -12.63
CA PHE A 243 1.70 -16.28 -12.81
C PHE A 243 2.61 -16.63 -13.99
N VAL A 244 2.96 -17.90 -14.18
CA VAL A 244 3.73 -18.34 -15.35
C VAL A 244 2.99 -18.00 -16.63
N GLY A 245 1.69 -18.30 -16.72
CA GLY A 245 0.86 -17.97 -17.89
C GLY A 245 0.80 -16.46 -18.16
N ARG A 246 0.74 -15.65 -17.12
CA ARG A 246 0.76 -14.19 -17.23
C ARG A 246 2.11 -13.68 -17.73
N TYR A 247 3.20 -14.02 -17.05
CA TYR A 247 4.53 -13.48 -17.35
C TYR A 247 5.11 -14.01 -18.66
N THR A 248 4.80 -15.26 -19.05
CA THR A 248 5.18 -15.78 -20.36
C THR A 248 4.53 -15.00 -21.49
N LYS A 249 3.26 -14.62 -21.32
CA LYS A 249 2.55 -13.78 -22.29
C LYS A 249 3.15 -12.37 -22.40
N GLU A 250 3.49 -11.77 -21.24
CA GLU A 250 4.10 -10.43 -21.16
C GLU A 250 5.52 -10.43 -21.75
N ALA A 251 6.32 -11.49 -21.48
CA ALA A 251 7.70 -11.62 -21.95
C ALA A 251 7.83 -12.20 -23.38
N GLY A 252 6.73 -12.61 -24.02
CA GLY A 252 6.76 -13.26 -25.34
C GLY A 252 7.48 -14.62 -25.34
N LYS A 253 7.61 -15.27 -24.18
CA LYS A 253 8.29 -16.57 -24.00
C LYS A 253 7.29 -17.72 -24.13
N LYS A 254 7.81 -18.93 -24.33
CA LYS A 254 7.00 -20.16 -24.39
C LYS A 254 7.47 -21.14 -23.33
N ILE A 255 6.82 -21.09 -22.15
CA ILE A 255 7.00 -22.09 -21.11
C ILE A 255 5.78 -23.01 -21.17
N ARG A 256 6.00 -24.32 -21.30
CA ARG A 256 4.96 -25.34 -21.49
C ARG A 256 4.81 -26.28 -20.30
N GLN A 257 5.85 -26.42 -19.52
CA GLN A 257 5.89 -27.38 -18.42
C GLN A 257 6.50 -26.76 -17.18
N ILE A 258 6.00 -27.14 -16.03
CA ILE A 258 6.57 -26.82 -14.71
C ILE A 258 7.31 -28.08 -14.26
N GLY A 259 8.58 -27.94 -13.88
CA GLY A 259 9.39 -29.04 -13.37
C GLY A 259 8.74 -29.63 -12.10
N LYS A 260 8.64 -30.98 -12.04
CA LYS A 260 8.01 -31.62 -10.87
C LYS A 260 8.79 -31.33 -9.59
N HIS A 261 10.11 -31.37 -9.65
CA HIS A 261 11.00 -31.06 -8.53
C HIS A 261 10.83 -29.61 -8.06
N THR A 262 10.79 -28.68 -9.00
CA THR A 262 10.54 -27.24 -8.73
C THR A 262 9.19 -27.03 -8.03
N LEU A 263 8.14 -27.75 -8.46
CA LEU A 263 6.83 -27.65 -7.84
C LEU A 263 6.86 -28.14 -6.39
N GLU A 264 7.50 -29.29 -6.12
CA GLU A 264 7.64 -29.85 -4.78
C GLU A 264 8.41 -28.90 -3.85
N GLN A 265 9.49 -28.30 -4.34
CA GLN A 265 10.26 -27.29 -3.60
C GLN A 265 9.42 -26.06 -3.26
N LEU A 266 8.71 -25.49 -4.23
CA LEU A 266 7.89 -24.32 -4.04
C LEU A 266 6.71 -24.57 -3.09
N GLN A 267 6.15 -25.81 -3.08
CA GLN A 267 5.11 -26.20 -2.12
C GLN A 267 5.64 -26.37 -0.70
N GLY A 268 6.90 -26.80 -0.54
CA GLY A 268 7.54 -26.99 0.76
C GLY A 268 8.10 -25.70 1.38
N TYR A 269 8.20 -24.61 0.63
CA TYR A 269 8.75 -23.37 1.12
C TYR A 269 7.76 -22.56 1.98
N HIS A 270 8.26 -21.84 2.98
CA HIS A 270 7.42 -21.17 3.99
C HIS A 270 6.76 -19.86 3.53
N TRP A 271 7.27 -19.26 2.46
CA TRP A 271 6.76 -18.03 1.86
C TRP A 271 6.55 -16.88 2.86
N PRO A 272 7.59 -16.35 3.51
CA PRO A 272 7.47 -15.23 4.45
C PRO A 272 6.88 -13.98 3.80
N GLY A 273 7.11 -13.74 2.51
CA GLY A 273 6.51 -12.66 1.72
C GLY A 273 5.21 -13.06 1.03
N ASN A 274 4.68 -14.26 1.30
CA ASN A 274 3.41 -14.78 0.79
C ASN A 274 3.31 -14.74 -0.76
N ILE A 275 2.16 -14.35 -1.29
CA ILE A 275 1.91 -14.31 -2.75
C ILE A 275 2.82 -13.29 -3.45
N ARG A 276 3.17 -12.17 -2.78
CA ARG A 276 4.07 -11.17 -3.38
C ARG A 276 5.46 -11.74 -3.62
N GLU A 277 5.98 -12.53 -2.70
CA GLU A 277 7.26 -13.23 -2.86
C GLU A 277 7.17 -14.29 -3.96
N LEU A 278 6.14 -15.14 -3.92
CA LEU A 278 5.90 -16.14 -4.97
C LEU A 278 5.83 -15.48 -6.35
N GLN A 279 5.12 -14.38 -6.49
CA GLN A 279 5.00 -13.62 -7.71
C GLN A 279 6.37 -13.14 -8.21
N ASN A 280 7.20 -12.56 -7.35
CA ASN A 280 8.55 -12.09 -7.70
C ASN A 280 9.47 -13.23 -8.12
N VAL A 281 9.40 -14.37 -7.44
CA VAL A 281 10.19 -15.58 -7.77
C VAL A 281 9.79 -16.11 -9.15
N VAL A 282 8.47 -16.22 -9.41
CA VAL A 282 7.96 -16.70 -10.70
C VAL A 282 8.32 -15.73 -11.82
N GLU A 283 8.15 -14.42 -11.62
CA GLU A 283 8.52 -13.41 -12.60
C GLU A 283 10.01 -13.48 -12.97
N ARG A 284 10.89 -13.57 -11.97
CA ARG A 284 12.33 -13.70 -12.15
C ARG A 284 12.67 -14.99 -12.93
N ALA A 285 12.06 -16.12 -12.55
CA ALA A 285 12.29 -17.39 -13.22
C ALA A 285 11.85 -17.35 -14.69
N VAL A 286 10.70 -16.76 -15.00
CA VAL A 286 10.24 -16.58 -16.38
C VAL A 286 11.20 -15.69 -17.18
N ILE A 287 11.67 -14.57 -16.60
CA ILE A 287 12.62 -13.67 -17.27
C ILE A 287 13.94 -14.38 -17.60
N LEU A 288 14.46 -15.19 -16.69
CA LEU A 288 15.73 -15.88 -16.85
C LEU A 288 15.63 -17.21 -17.60
N SER A 289 14.43 -17.76 -17.77
CA SER A 289 14.25 -19.03 -18.48
C SER A 289 14.68 -18.92 -19.94
N GLU A 290 15.55 -19.85 -20.38
CA GLU A 290 15.98 -20.05 -21.75
C GLU A 290 15.30 -21.28 -22.40
N THR A 291 14.55 -22.04 -21.62
CA THR A 291 13.92 -23.29 -22.01
C THR A 291 12.40 -23.21 -21.98
N GLU A 292 11.71 -24.23 -22.52
CA GLU A 292 10.25 -24.36 -22.42
C GLU A 292 9.79 -24.98 -21.07
N ILE A 293 10.74 -25.23 -20.14
CA ILE A 293 10.46 -25.77 -18.81
C ILE A 293 10.66 -24.66 -17.79
N PHE A 294 9.65 -24.46 -16.94
CA PHE A 294 9.77 -23.56 -15.79
C PHE A 294 10.60 -24.20 -14.69
N ASP A 295 11.66 -23.52 -14.29
CA ASP A 295 12.52 -23.94 -13.20
C ASP A 295 12.90 -22.74 -12.32
N VAL A 296 13.21 -23.01 -11.04
CA VAL A 296 13.57 -21.99 -10.05
C VAL A 296 14.88 -22.40 -9.38
N ASP A 297 15.81 -21.47 -9.31
CA ASP A 297 17.08 -21.68 -8.61
C ASP A 297 16.83 -21.76 -7.08
N GLU A 298 17.26 -22.86 -6.46
CA GLU A 298 17.11 -23.09 -5.02
C GLU A 298 17.73 -21.98 -4.16
N SER A 299 18.78 -21.33 -4.66
CA SER A 299 19.45 -20.26 -3.93
C SER A 299 18.54 -19.06 -3.65
N TRP A 300 17.50 -18.85 -4.48
CA TRP A 300 16.53 -17.75 -4.29
C TRP A 300 15.59 -18.01 -3.14
N LEU A 301 15.26 -19.27 -2.86
CA LEU A 301 14.40 -19.66 -1.75
C LEU A 301 15.13 -19.62 -0.41
N ASN A 302 16.46 -19.82 -0.43
CA ASN A 302 17.29 -19.82 0.78
C ASN A 302 17.73 -18.41 1.21
N ALA A 303 17.83 -17.46 0.28
CA ALA A 303 18.36 -16.11 0.56
C ALA A 303 17.40 -15.22 1.37
N GLU A 304 16.09 -15.49 1.33
CA GLU A 304 15.04 -14.70 2.03
C GLU A 304 14.50 -15.37 3.30
N SER A 305 14.84 -16.63 3.56
CA SER A 305 14.54 -17.33 4.83
C SER A 305 15.39 -16.83 6.01
N ALA A 306 16.33 -15.93 5.77
CA ALA A 306 17.02 -15.16 6.80
C ALA A 306 16.05 -14.21 7.51
N GLY A 307 15.23 -14.77 8.42
CA GLY A 307 14.40 -14.02 9.35
C GLY A 307 15.22 -13.08 10.25
N PRO A 308 14.55 -12.28 11.11
CA PRO A 308 15.23 -11.30 11.98
C PRO A 308 16.39 -11.87 12.81
N SER A 309 16.39 -13.17 13.12
CA SER A 309 17.49 -13.83 13.82
C SER A 309 18.78 -13.98 13.00
N GLN A 310 18.72 -14.00 11.65
CA GLN A 310 19.93 -13.98 10.81
C GLN A 310 20.41 -12.55 10.50
N ARG A 311 19.54 -11.53 10.61
CA ARG A 311 19.98 -10.14 10.63
C ARG A 311 20.75 -9.83 11.92
N GLU A 312 20.40 -10.43 13.05
CA GLU A 312 21.20 -10.40 14.27
C GLU A 312 22.52 -11.14 14.12
N GLY A 313 22.55 -12.29 13.41
CA GLY A 313 23.77 -13.00 13.08
C GLY A 313 24.69 -12.25 12.09
N LEU A 314 24.12 -11.56 11.09
CA LEU A 314 24.85 -10.68 10.16
C LEU A 314 25.31 -9.39 10.85
N SER A 315 24.51 -8.84 11.78
CA SER A 315 24.91 -7.73 12.66
C SER A 315 26.07 -8.17 13.54
N ALA A 316 25.97 -9.32 14.23
CA ALA A 316 27.03 -9.86 15.06
C ALA A 316 28.32 -10.22 14.30
N LEU A 317 28.22 -10.62 13.01
CA LEU A 317 29.38 -10.81 12.13
C LEU A 317 30.00 -9.48 11.71
N ASN A 318 29.19 -8.47 11.39
CA ASN A 318 29.65 -7.12 11.12
C ASN A 318 30.28 -6.48 12.36
N ASP A 319 29.70 -6.67 13.53
CA ASP A 319 30.24 -6.14 14.79
C ASP A 319 31.58 -6.77 15.13
N ARG A 320 31.75 -8.10 14.93
CA ARG A 320 33.06 -8.78 15.04
C ARG A 320 34.06 -8.30 13.99
N GLU A 321 33.62 -8.05 12.76
CA GLU A 321 34.50 -7.50 11.71
C GLU A 321 34.94 -6.07 12.07
N VAL A 322 34.07 -5.26 12.62
CA VAL A 322 34.38 -3.91 13.14
C VAL A 322 35.40 -4.01 14.26
N GLU A 323 35.16 -4.85 15.26
CA GLU A 323 36.07 -5.06 16.40
C GLU A 323 37.47 -5.51 15.94
N MET A 324 37.54 -6.45 14.97
CA MET A 324 38.83 -6.91 14.43
C MET A 324 39.60 -5.81 13.67
N ILE A 325 38.88 -4.99 12.90
CA ILE A 325 39.49 -3.87 12.17
C ILE A 325 39.91 -2.77 13.14
N GLU A 326 39.11 -2.43 14.15
CA GLU A 326 39.46 -1.45 15.18
C GLU A 326 40.65 -1.89 16.04
N ALA A 327 40.70 -3.16 16.45
CA ALA A 327 41.84 -3.72 17.16
C ALA A 327 43.12 -3.64 16.33
N ALA A 328 43.07 -4.04 15.04
CA ALA A 328 44.24 -3.96 14.16
C ALA A 328 44.69 -2.51 13.90
N LEU A 329 43.75 -1.54 13.81
CA LEU A 329 44.07 -0.11 13.68
C LEU A 329 44.68 0.46 14.97
N ALA A 330 44.17 0.08 16.13
CA ALA A 330 44.70 0.51 17.43
C ALA A 330 46.14 0.04 17.62
N GLU A 331 46.43 -1.24 17.35
CA GLU A 331 47.78 -1.81 17.46
C GLU A 331 48.78 -1.24 16.44
N THR A 332 48.31 -0.76 15.30
CA THR A 332 49.15 -0.15 14.25
C THR A 332 49.12 1.37 14.29
N HIS A 333 48.56 1.99 15.37
CA HIS A 333 48.43 3.44 15.53
C HIS A 333 47.81 4.15 14.31
N GLY A 334 46.78 3.53 13.71
CA GLY A 334 46.04 4.06 12.55
C GLY A 334 46.76 3.83 11.20
N ARG A 335 47.88 3.12 11.16
CA ARG A 335 48.59 2.82 9.90
C ARG A 335 47.86 1.70 9.15
N ILE A 336 47.34 2.03 7.97
CA ILE A 336 46.64 1.07 7.11
C ILE A 336 47.62 0.26 6.24
N SER A 337 48.69 0.89 5.73
CA SER A 337 49.59 0.33 4.73
C SER A 337 51.02 0.11 5.26
N GLY A 338 51.78 -0.77 4.57
CA GLY A 338 53.16 -1.13 4.89
C GLY A 338 53.26 -2.47 5.61
N PRO A 339 54.51 -3.02 5.79
CA PRO A 339 54.74 -4.35 6.39
C PRO A 339 54.20 -4.49 7.81
N SER A 340 54.08 -3.39 8.55
CA SER A 340 53.54 -3.30 9.90
C SER A 340 52.17 -2.59 9.97
N GLY A 341 51.44 -2.45 8.86
CA GLY A 341 50.13 -1.83 8.79
C GLY A 341 48.98 -2.81 9.06
N ALA A 342 47.80 -2.29 9.39
CA ALA A 342 46.60 -3.07 9.69
C ALA A 342 46.19 -4.02 8.54
N ALA A 343 46.40 -3.62 7.29
CA ALA A 343 46.11 -4.46 6.13
C ALA A 343 47.00 -5.73 6.09
N ALA A 344 48.29 -5.58 6.39
CA ALA A 344 49.21 -6.72 6.46
C ALA A 344 48.87 -7.64 7.65
N LYS A 345 48.47 -7.08 8.78
CA LYS A 345 48.08 -7.83 9.98
C LYS A 345 46.79 -8.62 9.78
N LEU A 346 45.83 -8.06 9.08
CA LEU A 346 44.55 -8.70 8.75
C LEU A 346 44.64 -9.62 7.51
N GLY A 347 45.77 -9.66 6.83
CA GLY A 347 45.97 -10.50 5.64
C GLY A 347 45.12 -10.09 4.44
N ILE A 348 44.65 -8.82 4.38
CA ILE A 348 43.80 -8.33 3.30
C ILE A 348 44.47 -7.19 2.50
N PRO A 349 44.16 -7.02 1.21
CA PRO A 349 44.70 -5.93 0.41
C PRO A 349 44.34 -4.56 1.00
N ARG A 350 45.25 -3.59 0.92
CA ARG A 350 45.04 -2.21 1.42
C ARG A 350 43.73 -1.59 0.93
N GLN A 351 43.45 -1.69 -0.37
CA GLN A 351 42.23 -1.13 -0.97
C GLN A 351 40.93 -1.73 -0.39
N THR A 352 40.97 -3.03 -0.10
CA THR A 352 39.87 -3.76 0.52
C THR A 352 39.63 -3.27 1.95
N LEU A 353 40.71 -3.05 2.75
CA LEU A 353 40.57 -2.52 4.10
C LEU A 353 40.10 -1.08 4.10
N GLU A 354 40.61 -0.22 3.22
CA GLU A 354 40.12 1.18 3.11
C GLU A 354 38.64 1.27 2.70
N SER A 355 38.18 0.38 1.80
CA SER A 355 36.79 0.28 1.39
C SER A 355 35.88 -0.18 2.55
N LYS A 356 36.33 -1.18 3.35
CA LYS A 356 35.62 -1.67 4.52
C LYS A 356 35.53 -0.61 5.64
N ILE A 357 36.62 0.07 5.96
CA ILE A 357 36.67 1.19 6.94
C ILE A 357 35.64 2.27 6.56
N ARG A 358 35.58 2.66 5.26
CA ARG A 358 34.63 3.66 4.77
C ARG A 358 33.19 3.19 4.84
N ARG A 359 32.93 1.92 4.46
CA ARG A 359 31.59 1.32 4.47
C ARG A 359 31.04 1.14 5.88
N LEU A 360 31.89 0.75 6.83
CA LEU A 360 31.53 0.47 8.22
C LEU A 360 31.62 1.72 9.14
N GLY A 361 32.06 2.86 8.61
CA GLY A 361 32.14 4.12 9.36
C GLY A 361 33.14 4.13 10.50
N ILE A 362 34.22 3.31 10.41
CA ILE A 362 35.23 3.15 11.46
C ILE A 362 36.16 4.37 11.48
N ASP A 363 36.39 4.93 12.67
CA ASP A 363 37.33 6.03 12.84
C ASP A 363 38.79 5.50 12.91
N LYS A 364 39.67 6.04 12.07
CA LYS A 364 41.08 5.61 11.96
C LYS A 364 41.91 5.90 13.21
N TYR A 365 41.48 6.80 14.07
CA TYR A 365 42.26 7.35 15.19
C TYR A 365 41.63 7.12 16.55
N GLY A 366 40.55 6.33 16.67
CA GLY A 366 40.04 5.85 17.96
C GLY A 366 39.50 6.91 18.93
N GLN A 367 38.93 8.01 18.43
CA GLN A 367 38.20 8.94 19.30
C GLN A 367 36.80 8.36 19.54
N LYS A 368 36.54 7.94 20.78
CA LYS A 368 35.26 7.48 21.25
C LYS A 368 34.18 8.54 20.95
N ARG A 369 33.14 8.17 20.17
CA ARG A 369 31.91 8.95 20.11
C ARG A 369 31.27 8.96 21.51
N PHE A 370 31.29 10.11 22.16
CA PHE A 370 30.37 10.39 23.27
C PHE A 370 28.98 10.50 22.65
N ALA A 371 28.08 9.64 23.11
CA ALA A 371 26.65 9.72 22.81
C ALA A 371 26.10 11.00 23.45
N SER A 372 25.38 11.78 22.65
CA SER A 372 24.45 12.81 23.07
C SER A 372 23.07 12.41 22.60
#